data_6aeb9d850f9574f114901837f729d0e4
#
_entry.id   6aeb9d850f9574f114901837f729d0e4
#
_cell.length_a   1.000
_cell.length_b   1.000
_cell.length_c   1.000
_cell.angle_alpha   90.00
_cell.angle_beta   90.00
_cell.angle_gamma   90.00
#
_symmetry.space_group_name_H-M   'P 1'
#
loop_
_entity.id
_entity.type
_entity.pdbx_description
1 polymer ?
#
loop_
_entity_poly.entity_id
_entity_poly.type
_entity_poly.pdbx_seq_one_letter_code
_entity_poly.pdbx_strand_id
1 'polypeptide(L)'
;MIRISDIANRLKNFLIKKGEDKFKIFIRVNCSIDVYVLTSNLPLASQYESDFYTELCSLTDEDGEFYNRHKDNLKITFSLVNREEAEDDPYYANMFANEKEVIDWGPRYRFDSLLKPRNKSSIKGKSKAPVVTFYSYKGGMGRTTTMVAYAMSLAVNDNNLEKKRVVIIDCDLEAPGYLNFFDLSEHNGLQSGKKNGLVEFLSDAQLTSHPEDLDISDYIINVGDDNKNNFAYNNLNNIWLIPAGNLNEGYSDLSEGRDRSDYLEGLAKINLSSVNSVVKYFNILLDRINETIEPDIILLDSRTGFNDIFGTAALYLSSCVVGFFGFSRQTQPGLMNLLREYYKEGNSFNLQLVFSILPEKADEAWVENHKKEVQQYISY
;
A
#
# COMPACT_ATOMS: atom_id res chain seq x y z
N MET A 1 -19.11 -3.51 19.31
CA MET A 1 -18.69 -4.48 18.27
C MET A 1 -17.29 -4.93 18.66
N ILE A 2 -17.19 -6.14 19.18
CA ILE A 2 -15.91 -6.71 19.63
C ILE A 2 -15.06 -6.99 18.41
N ARG A 3 -13.83 -6.58 18.49
CA ARG A 3 -12.84 -6.75 17.43
C ARG A 3 -11.97 -7.96 17.78
N ILE A 4 -11.50 -8.68 16.79
CA ILE A 4 -10.50 -9.73 16.98
C ILE A 4 -9.23 -9.18 17.68
N SER A 5 -8.99 -7.87 17.57
CA SER A 5 -7.98 -7.14 18.32
C SER A 5 -8.17 -7.22 19.83
N ASP A 6 -9.40 -7.22 20.30
CA ASP A 6 -9.69 -7.24 21.72
C ASP A 6 -9.40 -8.64 22.28
N ILE A 7 -9.73 -9.69 21.51
CA ILE A 7 -9.38 -11.08 21.85
C ILE A 7 -7.86 -11.28 21.84
N ALA A 8 -7.14 -10.75 20.86
CA ALA A 8 -5.69 -10.85 20.82
C ALA A 8 -5.00 -10.12 22.00
N ASN A 9 -5.53 -8.96 22.40
CA ASN A 9 -5.05 -8.27 23.60
C ASN A 9 -5.38 -9.02 24.89
N ARG A 10 -6.54 -9.68 24.98
CA ARG A 10 -6.87 -10.54 26.11
C ARG A 10 -5.95 -11.78 26.17
N LEU A 11 -5.66 -12.40 25.03
CA LEU A 11 -4.66 -13.50 24.93
C LEU A 11 -3.30 -13.05 25.44
N LYS A 12 -2.84 -11.87 25.02
CA LYS A 12 -1.60 -11.29 25.52
C LYS A 12 -1.60 -11.15 27.05
N ASN A 13 -2.67 -10.58 27.61
CA ASN A 13 -2.79 -10.40 29.06
C ASN A 13 -2.89 -11.73 29.80
N PHE A 14 -3.60 -12.71 29.24
CA PHE A 14 -3.69 -14.06 29.77
C PHE A 14 -2.31 -14.74 29.88
N LEU A 15 -1.51 -14.69 28.82
CA LEU A 15 -0.16 -15.27 28.80
C LEU A 15 0.77 -14.58 29.80
N ILE A 16 0.70 -13.25 29.91
CA ILE A 16 1.45 -12.49 30.92
C ILE A 16 1.05 -12.92 32.35
N LYS A 17 -0.26 -13.10 32.61
CA LYS A 17 -0.74 -13.59 33.92
C LYS A 17 -0.27 -15.01 34.21
N LYS A 18 -0.11 -15.87 33.21
CA LYS A 18 0.44 -17.23 33.32
C LYS A 18 1.97 -17.24 33.58
N GLY A 19 2.62 -16.09 33.49
CA GLY A 19 4.07 -15.96 33.69
C GLY A 19 4.90 -16.23 32.44
N GLU A 20 4.26 -16.27 31.28
CA GLU A 20 4.98 -16.47 30.03
C GLU A 20 5.69 -15.17 29.63
N ASP A 21 6.99 -15.25 29.38
CA ASP A 21 7.86 -14.12 29.06
C ASP A 21 8.08 -13.95 27.54
N LYS A 22 8.03 -15.04 26.77
CA LYS A 22 8.22 -15.04 25.32
C LYS A 22 7.08 -15.78 24.62
N PHE A 23 6.30 -15.04 23.85
CA PHE A 23 5.22 -15.58 23.04
C PHE A 23 4.94 -14.69 21.84
N LYS A 24 4.29 -15.26 20.80
CA LYS A 24 3.83 -14.58 19.62
C LYS A 24 2.38 -14.95 19.31
N ILE A 25 1.60 -13.98 18.89
CA ILE A 25 0.20 -14.12 18.52
C ILE A 25 0.05 -13.68 17.07
N PHE A 26 -0.35 -14.60 16.21
CA PHE A 26 -0.57 -14.33 14.79
C PHE A 26 -2.05 -14.33 14.47
N ILE A 27 -2.54 -13.23 13.91
CA ILE A 27 -3.91 -13.14 13.41
C ILE A 27 -3.92 -13.45 11.92
N ARG A 28 -4.59 -14.52 11.55
CA ARG A 28 -4.67 -14.99 10.17
C ARG A 28 -5.78 -14.29 9.38
N VAL A 29 -5.68 -14.34 8.06
CA VAL A 29 -6.66 -13.71 7.14
C VAL A 29 -8.08 -14.23 7.33
N ASN A 30 -8.23 -15.51 7.71
CA ASN A 30 -9.52 -16.16 8.01
C ASN A 30 -10.03 -15.86 9.42
N CYS A 31 -9.40 -14.91 10.13
CA CYS A 31 -9.69 -14.55 11.52
C CYS A 31 -9.38 -15.67 12.54
N SER A 32 -8.63 -16.74 12.20
CA SER A 32 -8.05 -17.61 13.22
C SER A 32 -6.86 -16.93 13.91
N ILE A 33 -6.57 -17.38 15.11
CA ILE A 33 -5.45 -16.86 15.93
C ILE A 33 -4.53 -18.02 16.27
N ASP A 34 -3.27 -17.92 15.84
CA ASP A 34 -2.23 -18.88 16.24
C ASP A 34 -1.36 -18.23 17.32
N VAL A 35 -1.19 -18.94 18.41
CA VAL A 35 -0.42 -18.50 19.58
C VAL A 35 0.77 -19.43 19.75
N TYR A 36 1.97 -18.89 19.68
CA TYR A 36 3.20 -19.62 19.93
C TYR A 36 3.78 -19.16 21.29
N VAL A 37 4.03 -20.09 22.17
CA VAL A 37 4.59 -19.81 23.50
C VAL A 37 5.92 -20.54 23.63
N LEU A 38 6.96 -19.79 23.94
CA LEU A 38 8.29 -20.34 24.21
C LEU A 38 8.40 -20.66 25.73
N THR A 39 8.37 -21.93 26.05
CA THR A 39 8.35 -22.35 27.47
C THR A 39 9.35 -23.46 27.75
N SER A 40 9.89 -23.48 28.96
CA SER A 40 10.75 -24.59 29.43
C SER A 40 9.95 -25.73 30.08
N ASN A 41 8.72 -25.44 30.49
CA ASN A 41 7.78 -26.45 30.99
C ASN A 41 6.70 -26.66 29.93
N LEU A 42 6.67 -27.83 29.31
CA LEU A 42 5.67 -28.19 28.29
C LEU A 42 4.37 -28.70 28.99
N PRO A 43 3.48 -27.84 29.50
CA PRO A 43 2.13 -28.25 29.79
C PRO A 43 1.46 -28.60 28.44
N LEU A 44 0.39 -29.38 28.47
CA LEU A 44 -0.32 -29.69 27.24
C LEU A 44 -0.88 -28.39 26.62
N ALA A 45 -0.68 -28.17 25.32
CA ALA A 45 -1.23 -27.00 24.60
C ALA A 45 -2.75 -26.89 24.79
N SER A 46 -3.44 -28.01 24.89
CA SER A 46 -4.87 -28.12 25.22
C SER A 46 -5.23 -27.51 26.59
N GLN A 47 -4.29 -27.45 27.55
CA GLN A 47 -4.53 -26.82 28.83
C GLN A 47 -4.61 -25.30 28.71
N TYR A 48 -3.71 -24.69 27.92
CA TYR A 48 -3.76 -23.25 27.66
C TYR A 48 -5.03 -22.85 26.92
N GLU A 49 -5.42 -23.68 25.95
CA GLU A 49 -6.64 -23.48 25.18
C GLU A 49 -7.87 -23.55 26.09
N SER A 50 -7.97 -24.58 26.90
CA SER A 50 -9.08 -24.79 27.86
C SER A 50 -9.17 -23.66 28.90
N ASP A 51 -8.02 -23.26 29.47
CA ASP A 51 -7.96 -22.21 30.48
C ASP A 51 -8.37 -20.86 29.89
N PHE A 52 -7.90 -20.54 28.67
CA PHE A 52 -8.26 -19.29 28.00
C PHE A 52 -9.72 -19.24 27.61
N TYR A 53 -10.26 -20.34 27.08
CA TYR A 53 -11.68 -20.43 26.75
C TYR A 53 -12.55 -20.34 28.01
N THR A 54 -12.11 -20.90 29.13
CA THR A 54 -12.80 -20.76 30.42
C THR A 54 -12.80 -19.29 30.87
N GLU A 55 -11.67 -18.59 30.74
CA GLU A 55 -11.59 -17.16 31.05
C GLU A 55 -12.55 -16.35 30.17
N LEU A 56 -12.57 -16.58 28.85
CA LEU A 56 -13.48 -15.89 27.93
C LEU A 56 -14.96 -16.16 28.23
N CYS A 57 -15.33 -17.41 28.53
CA CYS A 57 -16.70 -17.76 28.86
C CYS A 57 -17.18 -17.17 30.20
N SER A 58 -16.26 -16.89 31.11
CA SER A 58 -16.58 -16.30 32.42
C SER A 58 -16.80 -14.79 32.36
N LEU A 59 -16.49 -14.13 31.24
CA LEU A 59 -16.73 -12.71 31.06
C LEU A 59 -18.25 -12.40 31.02
N THR A 60 -18.63 -11.40 31.78
CA THR A 60 -20.02 -10.89 31.83
C THR A 60 -20.23 -9.60 31.04
N ASP A 61 -19.19 -9.16 30.35
CA ASP A 61 -19.20 -7.98 29.49
C ASP A 61 -19.60 -8.32 28.05
N GLU A 62 -19.65 -7.32 27.18
CA GLU A 62 -19.96 -7.47 25.76
C GLU A 62 -19.04 -8.48 25.06
N ASP A 63 -17.80 -8.64 25.54
CA ASP A 63 -16.81 -9.55 25.00
C ASP A 63 -17.20 -11.00 25.27
N GLY A 64 -17.65 -11.31 26.48
CA GLY A 64 -18.12 -12.64 26.83
C GLY A 64 -19.39 -13.04 26.06
N GLU A 65 -20.33 -12.12 25.87
CA GLU A 65 -21.51 -12.35 25.05
C GLU A 65 -21.14 -12.60 23.59
N PHE A 66 -20.22 -11.85 23.04
CA PHE A 66 -19.77 -12.05 21.67
C PHE A 66 -19.10 -13.40 21.51
N TYR A 67 -18.17 -13.73 22.40
CA TYR A 67 -17.50 -15.02 22.35
C TYR A 67 -18.51 -16.18 22.41
N ASN A 68 -19.46 -16.15 23.33
CA ASN A 68 -20.46 -17.20 23.46
C ASN A 68 -21.34 -17.37 22.20
N ARG A 69 -21.57 -16.28 21.46
CA ARG A 69 -22.30 -16.33 20.17
C ARG A 69 -21.46 -16.83 19.00
N HIS A 70 -20.15 -16.66 19.03
CA HIS A 70 -19.26 -16.86 17.89
C HIS A 70 -18.14 -17.88 18.13
N LYS A 71 -18.14 -18.58 19.29
CA LYS A 71 -17.11 -19.54 19.67
C LYS A 71 -16.85 -20.64 18.63
N ASP A 72 -17.87 -21.05 17.92
CA ASP A 72 -17.77 -22.10 16.89
C ASP A 72 -17.04 -21.59 15.62
N ASN A 73 -16.96 -20.29 15.42
CA ASN A 73 -16.30 -19.65 14.30
C ASN A 73 -14.94 -19.05 14.64
N LEU A 74 -14.63 -18.91 15.93
CA LEU A 74 -13.37 -18.38 16.41
C LEU A 74 -12.40 -19.52 16.71
N LYS A 75 -11.40 -19.68 15.86
CA LYS A 75 -10.39 -20.71 16.04
C LYS A 75 -9.12 -20.11 16.64
N ILE A 76 -8.77 -20.53 17.85
CA ILE A 76 -7.51 -20.17 18.53
C ILE A 76 -6.72 -21.45 18.69
N THR A 77 -5.47 -21.45 18.25
CA THR A 77 -4.59 -22.61 18.31
C THR A 77 -3.34 -22.25 19.10
N PHE A 78 -3.02 -23.02 20.12
CA PHE A 78 -1.79 -22.86 20.90
C PHE A 78 -0.73 -23.87 20.43
N SER A 79 0.48 -23.36 20.21
CA SER A 79 1.68 -24.15 19.92
C SER A 79 2.74 -23.84 20.98
N LEU A 80 3.12 -24.83 21.75
CA LEU A 80 4.16 -24.70 22.76
C LEU A 80 5.49 -25.13 22.13
N VAL A 81 6.48 -24.27 22.22
CA VAL A 81 7.81 -24.47 21.66
C VAL A 81 8.82 -24.58 22.81
N ASN A 82 9.61 -25.63 22.81
CA ASN A 82 10.68 -25.79 23.81
C ASN A 82 11.79 -24.76 23.53
N ARG A 83 12.35 -24.16 24.59
CA ARG A 83 13.44 -23.17 24.46
C ARG A 83 14.68 -23.75 23.78
N GLU A 84 15.04 -24.98 24.12
CA GLU A 84 16.19 -25.65 23.51
C GLU A 84 15.98 -25.94 22.01
N GLU A 85 14.78 -26.41 21.65
CA GLU A 85 14.41 -26.62 20.22
C GLU A 85 14.35 -25.31 19.43
N ALA A 86 13.92 -24.21 20.06
CA ALA A 86 13.78 -22.92 19.42
C ALA A 86 15.12 -22.25 19.10
N GLU A 87 16.17 -22.55 19.85
CA GLU A 87 17.53 -22.05 19.58
C GLU A 87 18.17 -22.76 18.38
N ASP A 88 17.82 -24.02 18.18
CA ASP A 88 18.38 -24.85 17.10
C ASP A 88 17.59 -24.69 15.77
N ASP A 89 16.33 -24.25 15.81
CA ASP A 89 15.50 -24.05 14.62
C ASP A 89 15.47 -22.59 14.18
N PRO A 90 16.05 -22.25 13.02
CA PRO A 90 16.08 -20.88 12.50
C PRO A 90 14.70 -20.25 12.35
N TYR A 91 13.65 -21.03 12.14
CA TYR A 91 12.27 -20.54 12.03
C TYR A 91 11.79 -19.95 13.36
N TYR A 92 11.95 -20.70 14.46
CA TYR A 92 11.57 -20.23 15.81
C TYR A 92 12.52 -19.15 16.32
N ALA A 93 13.83 -19.28 16.07
CA ALA A 93 14.80 -18.25 16.42
C ALA A 93 14.43 -16.89 15.82
N ASN A 94 14.09 -16.85 14.53
CA ASN A 94 13.65 -15.62 13.88
C ASN A 94 12.28 -15.14 14.37
N MET A 95 11.34 -16.04 14.64
CA MET A 95 10.02 -15.70 15.14
C MET A 95 10.11 -14.95 16.48
N PHE A 96 10.96 -15.40 17.40
CA PHE A 96 11.09 -14.82 18.74
C PHE A 96 12.18 -13.74 18.85
N ALA A 97 13.00 -13.51 17.82
CA ALA A 97 14.05 -12.48 17.82
C ALA A 97 13.52 -11.06 17.99
N ASN A 98 12.31 -10.79 17.49
CA ASN A 98 11.70 -9.47 17.58
C ASN A 98 10.82 -9.38 18.84
N GLU A 99 11.39 -8.96 19.97
CA GLU A 99 10.70 -8.88 21.26
C GLU A 99 9.66 -7.75 21.34
N LYS A 100 9.72 -6.75 20.45
CA LYS A 100 8.87 -5.56 20.52
C LYS A 100 7.46 -5.77 19.96
N GLU A 101 7.27 -6.71 19.04
CA GLU A 101 5.98 -6.99 18.41
C GLU A 101 5.48 -8.38 18.81
N VAL A 102 4.73 -8.44 19.89
CA VAL A 102 4.16 -9.69 20.41
C VAL A 102 2.96 -10.15 19.58
N ILE A 103 2.18 -9.23 19.02
CA ILE A 103 1.02 -9.52 18.18
C ILE A 103 1.34 -9.20 16.73
N ASP A 104 1.35 -10.21 15.86
CA ASP A 104 1.37 -10.03 14.40
C ASP A 104 -0.08 -9.96 13.89
N TRP A 105 -0.49 -8.77 13.51
CA TRP A 105 -1.84 -8.48 13.05
C TRP A 105 -2.15 -9.04 11.64
N GLY A 106 -1.19 -9.69 11.01
CA GLY A 106 -1.31 -10.20 9.66
C GLY A 106 -1.41 -9.09 8.60
N PRO A 107 -1.51 -9.45 7.30
CA PRO A 107 -1.46 -8.48 6.20
C PRO A 107 -2.56 -7.43 6.25
N ARG A 108 -3.77 -7.79 6.70
CA ARG A 108 -4.91 -6.84 6.77
C ARG A 108 -4.76 -5.80 7.87
N TYR A 109 -4.03 -6.10 8.92
CA TYR A 109 -3.80 -5.20 10.05
C TYR A 109 -2.45 -4.49 9.96
N ARG A 110 -1.58 -4.88 9.04
CA ARG A 110 -0.34 -4.14 8.75
C ARG A 110 -0.62 -2.71 8.32
N PHE A 111 -1.76 -2.48 7.69
CA PHE A 111 -2.22 -1.14 7.38
C PHE A 111 -2.32 -0.25 8.63
N ASP A 112 -2.88 -0.75 9.74
CA ASP A 112 -2.90 -0.01 11.01
C ASP A 112 -1.48 0.22 11.58
N SER A 113 -0.53 -0.67 11.32
CA SER A 113 0.87 -0.47 11.71
C SER A 113 1.62 0.51 10.80
N LEU A 114 1.26 0.57 9.51
CA LEU A 114 1.70 1.60 8.57
C LEU A 114 1.25 2.99 9.01
N LEU A 115 0.06 3.05 9.61
CA LEU A 115 -0.60 4.27 10.05
C LEU A 115 -0.15 4.73 11.44
N LYS A 116 0.58 3.91 12.21
CA LYS A 116 1.12 4.35 13.51
C LYS A 116 2.22 5.40 13.27
N PRO A 117 2.17 6.53 13.99
CA PRO A 117 3.22 7.53 13.89
C PRO A 117 4.56 6.92 14.36
N ARG A 118 5.33 6.43 13.43
CA ARG A 118 6.75 6.14 13.66
C ARG A 118 7.48 7.47 13.57
N ASN A 119 8.61 7.62 14.27
CA ASN A 119 9.41 8.84 14.23
C ASN A 119 9.63 9.28 12.77
N LYS A 120 8.75 10.17 12.29
CA LYS A 120 8.69 10.62 10.89
C LYS A 120 9.93 11.38 10.44
N SER A 121 10.74 11.85 11.40
CA SER A 121 11.96 12.61 11.11
C SER A 121 13.03 11.82 10.36
N SER A 122 12.99 10.48 10.43
CA SER A 122 13.99 9.62 9.78
C SER A 122 13.55 9.01 8.44
N ILE A 123 12.25 9.11 8.08
CA ILE A 123 11.68 8.38 6.93
C ILE A 123 11.19 9.33 5.83
N LYS A 124 11.06 10.62 6.09
CA LYS A 124 10.66 11.57 5.06
C LYS A 124 11.71 11.64 3.96
N GLY A 125 11.38 11.00 2.84
CA GLY A 125 12.03 11.32 1.58
C GLY A 125 11.83 12.80 1.30
N LYS A 126 12.92 13.54 1.24
CA LYS A 126 12.91 14.94 0.80
C LYS A 126 13.08 14.94 -0.72
N SER A 127 12.07 14.45 -1.45
CA SER A 127 12.07 14.70 -2.89
C SER A 127 12.15 16.21 -3.10
N LYS A 128 13.04 16.66 -3.99
CA LYS A 128 13.14 18.08 -4.36
C LYS A 128 11.84 18.55 -5.01
N ALA A 129 11.29 17.73 -5.90
CA ALA A 129 9.99 17.96 -6.50
C ALA A 129 8.85 17.55 -5.56
N PRO A 130 7.74 18.30 -5.50
CA PRO A 130 6.57 17.90 -4.76
C PRO A 130 6.00 16.58 -5.31
N VAL A 131 5.67 15.67 -4.41
CA VAL A 131 5.05 14.38 -4.72
C VAL A 131 3.57 14.47 -4.37
N VAL A 132 2.70 14.20 -5.36
CA VAL A 132 1.24 14.23 -5.20
C VAL A 132 0.67 12.86 -5.47
N THR A 133 0.01 12.27 -4.49
CA THR A 133 -0.64 10.95 -4.63
C THR A 133 -2.12 11.11 -4.93
N PHE A 134 -2.57 10.48 -6.00
CA PHE A 134 -3.97 10.34 -6.36
C PHE A 134 -4.50 9.02 -5.81
N TYR A 135 -5.54 9.10 -5.01
CA TYR A 135 -6.10 7.96 -4.28
C TYR A 135 -7.61 7.86 -4.41
N SER A 136 -8.13 6.65 -4.52
CA SER A 136 -9.53 6.35 -4.32
C SER A 136 -9.71 5.01 -3.61
N TYR A 137 -10.69 4.93 -2.71
CA TYR A 137 -10.99 3.67 -2.02
C TYR A 137 -11.60 2.63 -2.98
N LYS A 138 -12.36 3.08 -3.97
CA LYS A 138 -13.03 2.23 -4.95
C LYS A 138 -12.57 2.53 -6.36
N GLY A 139 -12.48 1.49 -7.21
CA GLY A 139 -12.19 1.64 -8.62
C GLY A 139 -13.29 2.39 -9.38
N GLY A 140 -12.95 2.90 -10.55
CA GLY A 140 -13.90 3.60 -11.43
C GLY A 140 -14.28 5.01 -10.98
N MET A 141 -13.52 5.62 -10.05
CA MET A 141 -13.76 6.99 -9.56
C MET A 141 -13.14 8.09 -10.43
N GLY A 142 -12.62 7.75 -11.61
CA GLY A 142 -11.99 8.70 -12.51
C GLY A 142 -10.61 9.21 -12.06
N ARG A 143 -9.97 8.56 -11.11
CA ARG A 143 -8.66 8.94 -10.54
C ARG A 143 -7.59 9.08 -11.62
N THR A 144 -7.31 8.00 -12.36
CA THR A 144 -6.30 7.95 -13.42
C THR A 144 -6.58 8.97 -14.52
N THR A 145 -7.83 9.05 -14.99
CA THR A 145 -8.25 10.01 -16.02
C THR A 145 -8.03 11.46 -15.57
N THR A 146 -8.40 11.78 -14.33
CA THR A 146 -8.21 13.13 -13.78
C THR A 146 -6.73 13.45 -13.60
N MET A 147 -5.93 12.48 -13.15
CA MET A 147 -4.48 12.67 -12.98
C MET A 147 -3.79 12.93 -14.32
N VAL A 148 -4.15 12.17 -15.37
CA VAL A 148 -3.60 12.40 -16.71
C VAL A 148 -4.04 13.76 -17.26
N ALA A 149 -5.32 14.14 -17.13
CA ALA A 149 -5.79 15.45 -17.55
C ALA A 149 -5.03 16.58 -16.81
N TYR A 150 -4.77 16.41 -15.52
CA TYR A 150 -3.97 17.35 -14.73
C TYR A 150 -2.52 17.41 -15.23
N ALA A 151 -1.88 16.27 -15.45
CA ALA A 151 -0.52 16.21 -16.00
C ALA A 151 -0.43 16.90 -17.36
N MET A 152 -1.36 16.62 -18.27
CA MET A 152 -1.43 17.26 -19.58
C MET A 152 -1.65 18.77 -19.47
N SER A 153 -2.51 19.23 -18.55
CA SER A 153 -2.73 20.66 -18.34
C SER A 153 -1.48 21.41 -17.89
N LEU A 154 -0.62 20.75 -17.11
CA LEU A 154 0.66 21.31 -16.67
C LEU A 154 1.72 21.31 -17.77
N ALA A 155 1.74 20.26 -18.58
CA ALA A 155 2.76 20.05 -19.62
C ALA A 155 2.53 20.87 -20.90
N VAL A 156 1.25 21.14 -21.25
CA VAL A 156 0.84 21.76 -22.53
C VAL A 156 0.50 23.25 -22.40
N ASN A 157 0.56 23.81 -21.22
CA ASN A 157 0.03 25.14 -20.87
C ASN A 157 0.21 26.23 -21.96
N ASP A 158 -0.92 26.63 -22.62
CA ASP A 158 -0.94 27.56 -23.73
C ASP A 158 -0.99 29.06 -23.31
N ASN A 159 -1.12 29.34 -22.00
CA ASN A 159 -1.36 30.68 -21.47
C ASN A 159 -0.09 31.47 -21.11
N ASN A 160 1.01 31.35 -21.83
CA ASN A 160 2.31 31.98 -21.52
C ASN A 160 2.91 31.61 -20.16
N LEU A 161 2.40 30.59 -19.50
CA LEU A 161 3.01 30.02 -18.31
C LEU A 161 4.06 28.98 -18.74
N GLU A 162 5.09 28.87 -17.96
CA GLU A 162 6.17 27.90 -18.18
C GLU A 162 5.62 26.48 -18.16
N LYS A 163 5.90 25.70 -19.21
CA LYS A 163 5.54 24.30 -19.30
C LYS A 163 6.22 23.51 -18.19
N LYS A 164 5.46 22.74 -17.44
CA LYS A 164 5.98 21.97 -16.30
C LYS A 164 6.47 20.60 -16.72
N ARG A 165 7.58 20.17 -16.16
CA ARG A 165 8.10 18.79 -16.26
C ARG A 165 7.37 17.91 -15.26
N VAL A 166 6.61 16.95 -15.77
CA VAL A 166 5.75 16.07 -14.96
C VAL A 166 6.24 14.63 -15.06
N VAL A 167 6.42 13.98 -13.93
CA VAL A 167 6.65 12.53 -13.89
C VAL A 167 5.42 11.84 -13.32
N ILE A 168 4.92 10.85 -14.02
CA ILE A 168 3.83 9.96 -13.58
C ILE A 168 4.43 8.62 -13.18
N ILE A 169 4.06 8.09 -12.01
CA ILE A 169 4.42 6.76 -11.56
C ILE A 169 3.14 5.95 -11.37
N ASP A 170 2.99 4.88 -12.16
CA ASP A 170 1.87 3.95 -12.05
C ASP A 170 2.12 2.96 -10.90
N CYS A 171 1.45 3.20 -9.77
CA CYS A 171 1.51 2.32 -8.60
C CYS A 171 0.33 1.34 -8.52
N ASP A 172 -0.52 1.27 -9.54
CA ASP A 172 -1.60 0.25 -9.62
C ASP A 172 -1.06 -1.06 -10.22
N LEU A 173 -0.21 -1.72 -9.45
CA LEU A 173 0.53 -2.91 -9.90
C LEU A 173 -0.36 -4.12 -10.22
N GLU A 174 -1.64 -4.14 -9.85
CA GLU A 174 -2.52 -5.27 -10.17
C GLU A 174 -3.41 -5.01 -11.39
N ALA A 175 -3.62 -3.73 -11.74
CA ALA A 175 -4.45 -3.33 -12.87
C ALA A 175 -3.83 -2.15 -13.63
N PRO A 176 -2.59 -2.28 -14.12
CA PRO A 176 -1.89 -1.19 -14.80
C PRO A 176 -2.62 -0.76 -16.07
N GLY A 177 -2.63 0.55 -16.35
CA GLY A 177 -3.43 1.07 -17.48
C GLY A 177 -2.75 2.17 -18.32
N TYR A 178 -1.65 2.74 -17.85
CA TYR A 178 -1.04 3.92 -18.49
C TYR A 178 -0.43 3.66 -19.86
N LEU A 179 0.11 2.45 -20.09
CA LEU A 179 0.66 2.08 -21.40
C LEU A 179 -0.41 2.15 -22.50
N ASN A 180 -1.61 1.65 -22.19
CA ASN A 180 -2.74 1.74 -23.13
C ASN A 180 -3.30 3.17 -23.21
N PHE A 181 -3.27 3.91 -22.10
CA PHE A 181 -3.78 5.28 -22.06
C PHE A 181 -2.97 6.22 -22.96
N PHE A 182 -1.66 6.07 -22.98
CA PHE A 182 -0.75 6.88 -23.80
C PHE A 182 -0.34 6.22 -25.12
N ASP A 183 -0.98 5.13 -25.51
CA ASP A 183 -0.66 4.39 -26.73
C ASP A 183 0.82 3.93 -26.79
N LEU A 184 1.32 3.47 -25.67
CA LEU A 184 2.70 3.00 -25.50
C LEU A 184 2.83 1.47 -25.39
N SER A 185 1.74 0.73 -25.53
CA SER A 185 1.72 -0.74 -25.43
C SER A 185 2.63 -1.44 -26.45
N GLU A 186 2.81 -0.82 -27.64
CA GLU A 186 3.70 -1.32 -28.69
C GLU A 186 5.08 -0.61 -28.72
N HIS A 187 5.45 0.06 -27.64
CA HIS A 187 6.71 0.76 -27.54
C HIS A 187 7.90 -0.19 -27.71
N ASN A 188 8.81 0.12 -28.66
CA ASN A 188 9.93 -0.75 -29.03
C ASN A 188 10.84 -1.14 -27.86
N GLY A 189 11.03 -0.25 -26.88
CA GLY A 189 11.82 -0.51 -25.69
C GLY A 189 11.18 -1.55 -24.78
N LEU A 190 9.85 -1.48 -24.61
CA LEU A 190 9.07 -2.46 -23.84
C LEU A 190 9.03 -3.82 -24.56
N GLN A 191 8.80 -3.81 -25.87
CA GLN A 191 8.78 -5.01 -26.72
C GLN A 191 10.11 -5.75 -26.72
N SER A 192 11.21 -5.03 -26.65
CA SER A 192 12.58 -5.60 -26.65
C SER A 192 13.11 -5.91 -25.24
N GLY A 193 12.34 -5.70 -24.18
CA GLY A 193 12.80 -5.86 -22.79
C GLY A 193 13.87 -4.84 -22.36
N LYS A 194 14.10 -3.78 -23.12
CA LYS A 194 15.05 -2.70 -22.77
C LYS A 194 14.44 -1.63 -21.87
N LYS A 195 13.12 -1.58 -21.79
CA LYS A 195 12.38 -0.69 -20.90
C LYS A 195 11.53 -1.52 -19.96
N ASN A 196 11.57 -1.17 -18.73
CA ASN A 196 10.91 -1.81 -17.61
C ASN A 196 10.02 -0.77 -16.87
N GLY A 197 9.54 -1.10 -15.71
CA GLY A 197 8.75 -0.19 -14.90
C GLY A 197 9.01 -0.32 -13.41
N LEU A 198 8.00 0.06 -12.63
CA LEU A 198 8.12 0.13 -11.17
C LEU A 198 8.39 -1.23 -10.51
N VAL A 199 7.73 -2.31 -10.99
CA VAL A 199 7.92 -3.66 -10.43
C VAL A 199 9.36 -4.11 -10.60
N GLU A 200 9.91 -3.97 -11.80
CA GLU A 200 11.28 -4.36 -12.11
C GLU A 200 12.27 -3.50 -11.33
N PHE A 201 12.05 -2.16 -11.27
CA PHE A 201 12.88 -1.28 -10.45
C PHE A 201 12.92 -1.71 -8.98
N LEU A 202 11.75 -1.98 -8.38
CA LEU A 202 11.67 -2.40 -6.98
C LEU A 202 12.32 -3.77 -6.75
N SER A 203 12.22 -4.68 -7.71
CA SER A 203 12.88 -5.99 -7.69
C SER A 203 14.39 -5.83 -7.77
N ASP A 204 14.90 -5.08 -8.75
CA ASP A 204 16.33 -4.86 -8.95
C ASP A 204 16.95 -4.11 -7.77
N ALA A 205 16.26 -3.14 -7.21
CA ALA A 205 16.69 -2.42 -6.02
C ALA A 205 16.77 -3.31 -4.76
N GLN A 206 16.00 -4.39 -4.70
CA GLN A 206 16.09 -5.37 -3.61
C GLN A 206 17.24 -6.37 -3.81
N LEU A 207 17.59 -6.66 -5.05
CA LEU A 207 18.60 -7.67 -5.39
C LEU A 207 20.01 -7.11 -5.44
N THR A 208 20.17 -5.81 -5.72
CA THR A 208 21.50 -5.18 -5.78
C THR A 208 21.96 -4.65 -4.43
N SER A 209 23.29 -4.69 -4.20
CA SER A 209 23.91 -4.06 -3.03
C SER A 209 23.98 -2.54 -3.15
N HIS A 210 23.89 -2.00 -4.36
CA HIS A 210 23.99 -0.57 -4.68
C HIS A 210 22.77 -0.11 -5.50
N PRO A 211 21.58 -0.05 -4.90
CA PRO A 211 20.35 0.35 -5.60
C PRO A 211 20.38 1.82 -6.07
N GLU A 212 21.24 2.64 -5.49
CA GLU A 212 21.50 4.01 -5.90
C GLU A 212 22.19 4.14 -7.27
N ASP A 213 22.82 3.07 -7.77
CA ASP A 213 23.52 3.06 -9.05
C ASP A 213 22.63 2.61 -10.22
N LEU A 214 21.37 2.21 -9.95
CA LEU A 214 20.42 1.82 -11.00
C LEU A 214 20.18 2.98 -11.98
N ASP A 215 20.27 2.70 -13.28
CA ASP A 215 19.97 3.69 -14.31
C ASP A 215 18.46 3.85 -14.49
N ILE A 216 17.95 5.03 -14.09
CA ILE A 216 16.52 5.33 -14.20
C ILE A 216 16.02 5.30 -15.65
N SER A 217 16.91 5.47 -16.62
CA SER A 217 16.55 5.45 -18.05
C SER A 217 15.94 4.12 -18.50
N ASP A 218 16.26 3.02 -17.80
CA ASP A 218 15.72 1.70 -18.10
C ASP A 218 14.26 1.53 -17.65
N TYR A 219 13.76 2.39 -16.75
CA TYR A 219 12.45 2.28 -16.10
C TYR A 219 11.50 3.41 -16.45
N ILE A 220 11.95 4.43 -17.19
CA ILE A 220 11.16 5.62 -17.49
C ILE A 220 11.04 5.84 -19.02
N ILE A 221 9.87 6.30 -19.44
CA ILE A 221 9.53 6.57 -20.85
C ILE A 221 9.13 8.04 -20.96
N ASN A 222 9.65 8.74 -21.96
CA ASN A 222 9.14 10.07 -22.33
C ASN A 222 7.94 9.94 -23.26
N VAL A 223 6.78 10.41 -22.83
CA VAL A 223 5.51 10.19 -23.53
C VAL A 223 5.51 10.83 -24.92
N GLY A 224 6.04 12.04 -25.08
CA GLY A 224 6.06 12.75 -26.36
C GLY A 224 7.11 12.22 -27.34
N ASP A 225 8.32 11.97 -26.85
CA ASP A 225 9.43 11.50 -27.70
C ASP A 225 9.18 10.11 -28.25
N ASP A 226 8.54 9.25 -27.48
CA ASP A 226 8.22 7.89 -27.86
C ASP A 226 6.94 7.79 -28.74
N ASN A 227 6.13 8.89 -28.78
CA ASN A 227 4.92 9.01 -29.58
C ASN A 227 5.05 10.03 -30.72
N LYS A 228 6.22 10.21 -31.31
CA LYS A 228 6.47 11.23 -32.37
C LYS A 228 5.51 11.14 -33.55
N ASN A 229 5.01 9.96 -33.87
CA ASN A 229 4.09 9.72 -34.96
C ASN A 229 2.62 9.82 -34.56
N ASN A 230 2.31 9.91 -33.26
CA ASN A 230 0.95 10.05 -32.77
C ASN A 230 0.65 11.51 -32.48
N PHE A 231 -0.21 12.11 -33.34
CA PHE A 231 -0.55 13.53 -33.26
C PHE A 231 -1.17 13.95 -31.92
N ALA A 232 -1.81 13.03 -31.22
CA ALA A 232 -2.42 13.30 -29.91
C ALA A 232 -1.39 13.48 -28.79
N TYR A 233 -0.23 12.87 -28.90
CA TYR A 233 0.76 12.78 -27.81
C TYR A 233 2.14 13.37 -28.13
N ASN A 234 2.42 13.72 -29.38
CA ASN A 234 3.74 14.21 -29.82
C ASN A 234 4.17 15.55 -29.20
N ASN A 235 3.26 16.26 -28.54
CA ASN A 235 3.53 17.51 -27.82
C ASN A 235 3.75 17.32 -26.31
N LEU A 236 3.74 16.07 -25.82
CA LEU A 236 3.85 15.74 -24.39
C LEU A 236 5.28 15.45 -23.95
N ASN A 237 6.29 16.08 -24.57
CA ASN A 237 7.72 15.88 -24.25
C ASN A 237 8.08 16.27 -22.81
N ASN A 238 7.20 16.98 -22.12
CA ASN A 238 7.36 17.34 -20.71
C ASN A 238 6.69 16.35 -19.76
N ILE A 239 6.19 15.21 -20.25
CA ILE A 239 5.63 14.14 -19.44
C ILE A 239 6.51 12.90 -19.56
N TRP A 240 6.91 12.38 -18.43
CA TRP A 240 7.58 11.09 -18.30
C TRP A 240 6.69 10.13 -17.53
N LEU A 241 6.72 8.87 -17.93
CA LEU A 241 5.96 7.78 -17.33
C LEU A 241 6.91 6.70 -16.81
N ILE A 242 6.76 6.31 -15.55
CA ILE A 242 7.22 5.03 -15.03
C ILE A 242 5.99 4.13 -15.00
N PRO A 243 5.85 3.18 -15.94
CA PRO A 243 4.74 2.25 -15.95
C PRO A 243 4.80 1.32 -14.73
N ALA A 244 3.70 0.65 -14.41
CA ALA A 244 3.69 -0.34 -13.32
C ALA A 244 4.72 -1.45 -13.51
N GLY A 245 4.98 -1.81 -14.77
CA GLY A 245 6.02 -2.75 -15.18
C GLY A 245 5.91 -3.10 -16.66
N ASN A 246 6.77 -3.96 -17.13
CA ASN A 246 6.75 -4.45 -18.50
C ASN A 246 5.83 -5.68 -18.63
N LEU A 247 4.58 -5.45 -19.06
CA LEU A 247 3.59 -6.51 -19.25
C LEU A 247 3.80 -7.33 -20.54
N ASN A 248 4.66 -6.84 -21.44
CA ASN A 248 4.87 -7.48 -22.76
C ASN A 248 5.90 -8.61 -22.71
N GLU A 249 6.71 -8.69 -21.67
CA GLU A 249 7.64 -9.80 -21.48
C GLU A 249 6.86 -11.09 -21.18
N GLY A 250 7.02 -12.07 -22.05
CA GLY A 250 6.46 -13.41 -21.86
C GLY A 250 5.31 -13.81 -22.75
N TYR A 251 4.75 -12.89 -23.56
CA TYR A 251 3.72 -13.26 -24.54
C TYR A 251 4.25 -13.62 -25.93
N SER A 252 5.50 -13.30 -26.23
CA SER A 252 6.01 -13.40 -27.61
C SER A 252 6.69 -14.72 -27.94
N ASP A 253 6.97 -15.61 -27.01
CA ASP A 253 7.68 -16.84 -27.40
C ASP A 253 7.39 -18.07 -26.54
N LEU A 254 6.16 -18.59 -26.66
CA LEU A 254 5.82 -19.93 -26.19
C LEU A 254 6.67 -21.03 -26.89
N SER A 255 7.38 -20.68 -27.98
CA SER A 255 8.19 -21.61 -28.76
C SER A 255 9.59 -21.80 -28.17
N GLU A 256 10.10 -20.87 -27.36
CA GLU A 256 11.45 -20.95 -26.77
C GLU A 256 11.49 -21.36 -25.28
N GLY A 257 10.34 -21.76 -24.71
CA GLY A 257 10.31 -22.27 -23.33
C GLY A 257 10.58 -21.22 -22.25
N ARG A 258 10.46 -19.93 -22.54
CA ARG A 258 10.43 -18.85 -21.56
C ARG A 258 9.04 -18.73 -20.98
N ASP A 259 8.88 -19.40 -19.90
CA ASP A 259 7.58 -19.74 -19.31
C ASP A 259 7.23 -18.78 -18.18
N ARG A 260 7.15 -17.47 -18.40
CA ARG A 260 6.45 -16.53 -17.51
C ARG A 260 6.82 -15.08 -17.79
N SER A 261 5.83 -14.19 -17.60
CA SER A 261 6.02 -12.75 -17.51
C SER A 261 6.93 -12.44 -16.31
N ASP A 262 8.10 -11.88 -16.54
CA ASP A 262 9.00 -11.40 -15.47
C ASP A 262 8.30 -10.41 -14.54
N TYR A 263 7.28 -9.71 -15.05
CA TYR A 263 6.40 -8.85 -14.28
C TYR A 263 5.68 -9.59 -13.14
N LEU A 264 5.02 -10.72 -13.41
CA LEU A 264 4.31 -11.49 -12.39
C LEU A 264 5.27 -12.12 -11.38
N GLU A 265 6.42 -12.55 -11.85
CA GLU A 265 7.46 -13.08 -10.97
C GLU A 265 8.07 -11.97 -10.10
N GLY A 266 8.35 -10.80 -10.69
CA GLY A 266 8.79 -9.61 -9.98
C GLY A 266 7.77 -9.17 -8.91
N LEU A 267 6.50 -9.09 -9.29
CA LEU A 267 5.42 -8.73 -8.38
C LEU A 267 5.31 -9.71 -7.19
N ALA A 268 5.51 -11.01 -7.44
CA ALA A 268 5.49 -12.03 -6.40
C ALA A 268 6.71 -11.96 -5.47
N LYS A 269 7.87 -11.53 -5.98
CA LYS A 269 9.13 -11.42 -5.24
C LYS A 269 9.25 -10.12 -4.43
N ILE A 270 8.59 -9.04 -4.86
CA ILE A 270 8.66 -7.77 -4.15
C ILE A 270 8.11 -7.93 -2.73
N ASN A 271 8.98 -7.72 -1.75
CA ASN A 271 8.56 -7.71 -0.35
C ASN A 271 7.92 -6.37 0.02
N LEU A 272 6.64 -6.22 -0.29
CA LEU A 272 5.84 -5.06 0.08
C LEU A 272 5.46 -5.06 1.58
N SER A 273 5.74 -6.14 2.30
CA SER A 273 5.35 -6.27 3.72
C SER A 273 6.22 -5.43 4.67
N SER A 274 7.42 -5.03 4.23
CA SER A 274 8.30 -4.15 4.99
C SER A 274 8.18 -2.71 4.50
N VAL A 275 7.39 -1.88 5.19
CA VAL A 275 7.24 -0.45 4.88
C VAL A 275 8.58 0.26 4.77
N ASN A 276 9.51 -0.02 5.69
CA ASN A 276 10.82 0.64 5.70
C ASN A 276 11.60 0.32 4.41
N SER A 277 11.50 -0.91 3.90
CA SER A 277 12.15 -1.30 2.65
C SER A 277 11.48 -0.63 1.46
N VAL A 278 10.15 -0.65 1.38
CA VAL A 278 9.40 0.01 0.31
C VAL A 278 9.70 1.51 0.28
N VAL A 279 9.60 2.19 1.42
CA VAL A 279 9.94 3.63 1.52
C VAL A 279 11.37 3.91 1.11
N LYS A 280 12.33 3.05 1.51
CA LYS A 280 13.73 3.20 1.12
C LYS A 280 13.89 3.17 -0.40
N TYR A 281 13.33 2.18 -1.07
CA TYR A 281 13.48 2.03 -2.52
C TYR A 281 12.72 3.10 -3.30
N PHE A 282 11.54 3.50 -2.84
CA PHE A 282 10.85 4.66 -3.43
C PHE A 282 11.65 5.96 -3.26
N ASN A 283 12.32 6.18 -2.13
CA ASN A 283 13.18 7.36 -1.98
C ASN A 283 14.33 7.35 -2.96
N ILE A 284 14.98 6.19 -3.15
CA ILE A 284 16.03 6.04 -4.17
C ILE A 284 15.47 6.36 -5.56
N LEU A 285 14.31 5.81 -5.91
CA LEU A 285 13.63 6.10 -7.17
C LEU A 285 13.38 7.61 -7.35
N LEU A 286 12.83 8.26 -6.34
CA LEU A 286 12.53 9.69 -6.37
C LEU A 286 13.81 10.54 -6.47
N ASP A 287 14.88 10.14 -5.80
CA ASP A 287 16.17 10.83 -5.87
C ASP A 287 16.76 10.71 -7.28
N ARG A 288 16.75 9.50 -7.89
CA ARG A 288 17.19 9.29 -9.28
C ARG A 288 16.35 10.07 -10.30
N ILE A 289 15.03 10.12 -10.12
CA ILE A 289 14.13 10.95 -10.94
C ILE A 289 14.53 12.43 -10.83
N ASN A 290 14.73 12.93 -9.61
CA ASN A 290 15.10 14.33 -9.39
C ASN A 290 16.47 14.69 -9.98
N GLU A 291 17.42 13.76 -9.98
CA GLU A 291 18.76 13.98 -10.55
C GLU A 291 18.74 13.96 -12.08
N THR A 292 17.94 13.09 -12.69
CA THR A 292 17.97 12.86 -14.14
C THR A 292 16.98 13.72 -14.90
N ILE A 293 15.76 13.88 -14.36
CA ILE A 293 14.65 14.58 -15.04
C ILE A 293 14.48 16.00 -14.53
N GLU A 294 14.84 16.25 -13.24
CA GLU A 294 14.55 17.50 -12.53
C GLU A 294 13.09 17.95 -12.69
N PRO A 295 12.11 17.13 -12.28
CA PRO A 295 10.70 17.42 -12.51
C PRO A 295 10.22 18.58 -11.65
N ASP A 296 9.20 19.30 -12.13
CA ASP A 296 8.47 20.28 -11.32
C ASP A 296 7.48 19.61 -10.37
N ILE A 297 7.00 18.41 -10.73
CA ILE A 297 6.04 17.63 -9.94
C ILE A 297 6.12 16.15 -10.28
N ILE A 298 5.92 15.32 -9.26
CA ILE A 298 5.80 13.86 -9.40
C ILE A 298 4.40 13.44 -8.97
N LEU A 299 3.69 12.72 -9.82
CA LEU A 299 2.33 12.24 -9.60
C LEU A 299 2.35 10.71 -9.39
N LEU A 300 1.82 10.25 -8.27
CA LEU A 300 1.70 8.84 -7.96
C LEU A 300 0.24 8.40 -8.14
N ASP A 301 -0.03 7.47 -9.07
CA ASP A 301 -1.34 6.84 -9.19
C ASP A 301 -1.42 5.65 -8.26
N SER A 302 -1.98 5.86 -7.08
CA SER A 302 -2.08 4.82 -6.08
C SER A 302 -3.17 3.80 -6.45
N ARG A 303 -2.96 2.55 -6.08
CA ARG A 303 -3.98 1.51 -6.15
C ARG A 303 -5.21 1.85 -5.32
N THR A 304 -6.36 1.29 -5.71
CA THR A 304 -7.61 1.40 -4.95
C THR A 304 -7.58 0.59 -3.66
N GLY A 305 -8.39 1.00 -2.69
CA GLY A 305 -8.48 0.32 -1.39
C GLY A 305 -7.32 0.64 -0.46
N PHE A 306 -7.24 -0.12 0.64
CA PHE A 306 -6.14 0.01 1.60
C PHE A 306 -5.10 -1.06 1.30
N ASN A 307 -3.93 -0.65 0.84
CA ASN A 307 -2.80 -1.51 0.55
C ASN A 307 -1.48 -0.86 0.98
N ASP A 308 -0.41 -1.65 0.98
CA ASP A 308 0.90 -1.23 1.47
C ASP A 308 1.50 -0.10 0.62
N ILE A 309 1.29 -0.13 -0.71
CA ILE A 309 1.79 0.91 -1.62
C ILE A 309 1.06 2.22 -1.39
N PHE A 310 -0.27 2.20 -1.23
CA PHE A 310 -1.02 3.41 -0.87
C PHE A 310 -0.53 4.00 0.44
N GLY A 311 -0.39 3.19 1.47
CA GLY A 311 0.11 3.63 2.76
C GLY A 311 1.49 4.28 2.63
N THR A 312 2.40 3.65 1.87
CA THR A 312 3.73 4.20 1.59
C THR A 312 3.64 5.52 0.81
N ALA A 313 2.99 5.51 -0.35
CA ALA A 313 2.88 6.67 -1.22
C ALA A 313 2.21 7.85 -0.52
N ALA A 314 1.02 7.63 0.06
CA ALA A 314 0.22 8.71 0.65
C ALA A 314 0.81 9.25 1.94
N LEU A 315 1.33 8.39 2.83
CA LEU A 315 1.68 8.81 4.18
C LEU A 315 3.15 9.20 4.34
N TYR A 316 4.04 8.59 3.56
CA TYR A 316 5.49 8.80 3.74
C TYR A 316 6.12 9.63 2.63
N LEU A 317 5.65 9.51 1.39
CA LEU A 317 6.28 10.16 0.24
C LEU A 317 5.57 11.46 -0.16
N SER A 318 4.25 11.55 0.02
CA SER A 318 3.47 12.65 -0.52
C SER A 318 3.58 13.95 0.28
N SER A 319 3.69 15.05 -0.43
CA SER A 319 3.42 16.39 0.08
C SER A 319 1.92 16.73 0.01
N CYS A 320 1.19 16.10 -0.91
CA CYS A 320 -0.25 16.25 -1.07
C CYS A 320 -0.90 14.91 -1.46
N VAL A 321 -2.08 14.63 -0.90
CA VAL A 321 -2.93 13.50 -1.29
C VAL A 321 -4.23 14.05 -1.87
N VAL A 322 -4.59 13.61 -3.06
CA VAL A 322 -5.86 13.92 -3.74
C VAL A 322 -6.77 12.71 -3.58
N GLY A 323 -7.72 12.78 -2.67
CA GLY A 323 -8.64 11.69 -2.33
C GLY A 323 -9.95 11.78 -3.13
N PHE A 324 -10.22 10.78 -3.98
CA PHE A 324 -11.47 10.69 -4.74
C PHE A 324 -12.51 9.89 -3.98
N PHE A 325 -13.69 10.44 -3.90
CA PHE A 325 -14.86 9.77 -3.31
C PHE A 325 -16.11 10.13 -4.12
N GLY A 326 -17.15 9.32 -3.98
CA GLY A 326 -18.40 9.51 -4.68
C GLY A 326 -19.60 9.39 -3.76
N PHE A 327 -20.76 9.56 -4.34
CA PHE A 327 -22.06 9.50 -3.65
C PHE A 327 -22.37 8.12 -3.04
N SER A 328 -21.78 7.05 -3.58
CA SER A 328 -22.06 5.70 -3.12
C SER A 328 -21.64 5.50 -1.67
N ARG A 329 -22.53 4.95 -0.83
CA ARG A 329 -22.20 4.52 0.54
C ARG A 329 -20.99 3.57 0.60
N GLN A 330 -20.66 2.91 -0.50
CA GLN A 330 -19.50 2.04 -0.61
C GLN A 330 -18.15 2.80 -0.60
N THR A 331 -18.15 4.10 -0.89
CA THR A 331 -16.94 4.94 -0.85
C THR A 331 -16.71 5.59 0.51
N GLN A 332 -17.74 5.70 1.34
CA GLN A 332 -17.68 6.35 2.65
C GLN A 332 -16.65 5.74 3.62
N PRO A 333 -16.53 4.40 3.77
CA PRO A 333 -15.54 3.83 4.68
C PRO A 333 -14.11 4.23 4.33
N GLY A 334 -13.80 4.31 3.02
CA GLY A 334 -12.49 4.75 2.54
C GLY A 334 -12.21 6.20 2.82
N LEU A 335 -13.18 7.09 2.58
CA LEU A 335 -13.07 8.50 2.91
C LEU A 335 -12.88 8.69 4.42
N MET A 336 -13.67 8.02 5.25
CA MET A 336 -13.57 8.13 6.71
C MET A 336 -12.21 7.67 7.22
N ASN A 337 -11.65 6.62 6.67
CA ASN A 337 -10.33 6.15 7.06
C ASN A 337 -9.23 7.11 6.59
N LEU A 338 -9.31 7.65 5.37
CA LEU A 338 -8.38 8.67 4.88
C LEU A 338 -8.39 9.91 5.77
N LEU A 339 -9.59 10.40 6.13
CA LEU A 339 -9.74 11.56 7.03
C LEU A 339 -9.20 11.26 8.43
N ARG A 340 -9.48 10.09 8.99
CA ARG A 340 -8.94 9.67 10.28
C ARG A 340 -7.42 9.69 10.28
N GLU A 341 -6.80 9.21 9.21
CA GLU A 341 -5.35 9.23 9.08
C GLU A 341 -4.81 10.65 8.90
N TYR A 342 -5.50 11.48 8.16
CA TYR A 342 -5.14 12.88 7.99
C TYR A 342 -5.14 13.65 9.32
N TYR A 343 -6.14 13.40 10.18
CA TYR A 343 -6.26 14.07 11.48
C TYR A 343 -5.40 13.45 12.59
N LYS A 344 -4.73 12.34 12.36
CA LYS A 344 -3.76 11.83 13.34
C LYS A 344 -2.60 12.80 13.50
N GLU A 345 -2.21 13.04 14.76
CA GLU A 345 -1.08 13.90 15.07
C GLU A 345 0.19 13.49 14.31
N GLY A 346 0.86 14.48 13.74
CA GLY A 346 2.11 14.30 13.01
C GLY A 346 1.97 13.95 11.52
N ASN A 347 0.77 13.93 10.92
CA ASN A 347 0.62 13.88 9.48
C ASN A 347 0.96 15.26 8.87
N SER A 348 1.76 15.25 7.81
CA SER A 348 2.34 16.48 7.23
C SER A 348 2.12 16.60 5.73
N PHE A 349 1.13 15.86 5.19
CA PHE A 349 0.70 16.05 3.81
C PHE A 349 -0.53 16.95 3.74
N ASN A 350 -0.69 17.68 2.64
CA ASN A 350 -1.92 18.39 2.35
C ASN A 350 -2.95 17.40 1.81
N LEU A 351 -4.23 17.54 2.20
CA LEU A 351 -5.32 16.72 1.70
C LEU A 351 -6.25 17.56 0.84
N GLN A 352 -6.45 17.11 -0.40
CA GLN A 352 -7.47 17.62 -1.30
C GLN A 352 -8.52 16.53 -1.52
N LEU A 353 -9.80 16.88 -1.40
CA LEU A 353 -10.90 15.95 -1.61
C LEU A 353 -11.61 16.26 -2.94
N VAL A 354 -11.73 15.25 -3.78
CA VAL A 354 -12.43 15.35 -5.05
C VAL A 354 -13.70 14.50 -5.00
N PHE A 355 -14.84 15.17 -5.05
CA PHE A 355 -16.12 14.51 -5.22
C PHE A 355 -16.35 14.20 -6.70
N SER A 356 -16.36 12.93 -7.06
CA SER A 356 -16.39 12.46 -8.44
C SER A 356 -17.65 11.65 -8.75
N ILE A 357 -17.95 11.50 -10.04
CA ILE A 357 -19.13 10.79 -10.56
C ILE A 357 -20.41 11.46 -10.02
N LEU A 358 -20.59 12.71 -10.41
CA LEU A 358 -21.84 13.41 -10.15
C LEU A 358 -22.96 12.81 -11.00
N PRO A 359 -24.18 12.63 -10.45
CA PRO A 359 -25.33 12.27 -11.25
C PRO A 359 -25.58 13.32 -12.35
N GLU A 360 -25.97 12.90 -13.52
CA GLU A 360 -26.26 13.78 -14.67
C GLU A 360 -27.28 14.87 -14.36
N LYS A 361 -28.17 14.63 -13.40
CA LYS A 361 -29.21 15.56 -12.95
C LYS A 361 -28.92 16.16 -11.56
N ALA A 362 -27.67 16.19 -11.14
CA ALA A 362 -27.31 16.85 -9.88
C ALA A 362 -27.49 18.36 -10.06
N ASP A 363 -28.50 18.92 -9.42
CA ASP A 363 -28.66 20.37 -9.29
C ASP A 363 -27.75 20.93 -8.17
N GLU A 364 -27.64 22.25 -8.12
CA GLU A 364 -26.80 22.91 -7.10
C GLU A 364 -27.25 22.59 -5.66
N ALA A 365 -28.53 22.43 -5.44
CA ALA A 365 -29.07 22.11 -4.12
C ALA A 365 -28.68 20.70 -3.68
N TRP A 366 -28.68 19.75 -4.61
CA TRP A 366 -28.23 18.39 -4.39
C TRP A 366 -26.73 18.35 -4.05
N VAL A 367 -25.89 19.05 -4.82
CA VAL A 367 -24.44 19.14 -4.59
C VAL A 367 -24.16 19.77 -3.21
N GLU A 368 -24.89 20.85 -2.87
CA GLU A 368 -24.68 21.55 -1.59
C GLU A 368 -25.12 20.70 -0.38
N ASN A 369 -26.21 19.95 -0.49
CA ASN A 369 -26.62 19.02 0.57
C ASN A 369 -25.57 17.93 0.80
N HIS A 370 -24.97 17.40 -0.27
CA HIS A 370 -23.90 16.40 -0.15
C HIS A 370 -22.61 16.96 0.43
N LYS A 371 -22.24 18.18 0.08
CA LYS A 371 -21.13 18.87 0.74
C LYS A 371 -21.37 18.99 2.25
N LYS A 372 -22.58 19.32 2.68
CA LYS A 372 -22.94 19.38 4.10
C LYS A 372 -22.86 18.03 4.79
N GLU A 373 -23.29 16.94 4.15
CA GLU A 373 -23.11 15.59 4.67
C GLU A 373 -21.63 15.25 4.87
N VAL A 374 -20.78 15.51 3.85
CA VAL A 374 -19.32 15.29 3.97
C VAL A 374 -18.71 16.18 5.05
N GLN A 375 -19.14 17.44 5.17
CA GLN A 375 -18.69 18.34 6.23
C GLN A 375 -19.04 17.82 7.62
N GLN A 376 -20.21 17.20 7.80
CA GLN A 376 -20.56 16.54 9.06
C GLN A 376 -19.60 15.41 9.43
N TYR A 377 -19.12 14.63 8.45
CA TYR A 377 -18.08 13.60 8.69
C TYR A 377 -16.71 14.19 9.03
N ILE A 378 -16.41 15.39 8.55
CA ILE A 378 -15.12 16.08 8.80
C ILE A 378 -15.14 16.77 10.19
N SER A 379 -16.33 17.07 10.74
CA SER A 379 -16.50 17.80 11.99
C SER A 379 -16.49 16.89 13.24
N TYR A 380 -16.38 15.58 13.06
CA TYR A 380 -16.27 14.57 14.12
C TYR A 380 -14.83 14.03 14.20
#